data_360778820fae86983179b3c6daf1e6d8
#
_entry.id   360778820fae86983179b3c6daf1e6d8
#
_cell.length_a   1.000
_cell.length_b   1.000
_cell.length_c   1.000
_cell.angle_alpha   90.00
_cell.angle_beta   90.00
_cell.angle_gamma   90.00
#
_symmetry.space_group_name_H-M   'P 1'
#
loop_
_entity.id
_entity.type
_entity.pdbx_description
1 polymer ?
#
loop_
_entity_poly.entity_id
_entity_poly.type
_entity_poly.pdbx_seq_one_letter_code
_entity_poly.pdbx_strand_id
1 'polypeptide(L)'
;MIVDEFIELVKIDAESDHEAQMAAAVADKLRGIGLEVEQDDAGNIIGRLSAHDSGCSCGDAIMLCAHLDRVPPGKGVNPIVRDGVIHSGGDTVLAADDIAGVTAILAGLRMARTSGQCLPQVEVVFTVSEERGLRGAKQLDYSRLASRMGYIFDAADPVGTVILSSPTHMGLEVEITGR
;
A
#
# COMPACT_ATOMS: atom_id res chain seq x y z
N MET A 1 13.06 -12.91 1.98
CA MET A 1 12.50 -12.60 3.33
C MET A 1 11.81 -11.25 3.29
N ILE A 2 11.01 -10.87 4.30
CA ILE A 2 10.26 -9.60 4.32
C ILE A 2 11.17 -8.36 4.19
N VAL A 3 12.32 -8.39 4.84
CA VAL A 3 13.32 -7.31 4.79
C VAL A 3 13.88 -7.11 3.38
N ASP A 4 14.18 -8.19 2.67
CA ASP A 4 14.73 -8.11 1.30
C ASP A 4 13.70 -7.51 0.34
N GLU A 5 12.42 -7.87 0.52
CA GLU A 5 11.32 -7.31 -0.28
C GLU A 5 11.11 -5.82 -0.01
N PHE A 6 11.15 -5.40 1.25
CA PHE A 6 11.12 -3.99 1.61
C PHE A 6 12.28 -3.23 0.95
N ILE A 7 13.52 -3.75 1.08
CA ILE A 7 14.71 -3.15 0.48
C ILE A 7 14.61 -3.08 -1.05
N GLU A 8 14.02 -4.08 -1.69
CA GLU A 8 13.76 -4.08 -3.14
C GLU A 8 12.79 -2.96 -3.51
N LEU A 9 11.66 -2.87 -2.81
CA LEU A 9 10.59 -1.92 -3.13
C LEU A 9 11.01 -0.47 -2.87
N VAL A 10 11.67 -0.14 -1.77
CA VAL A 10 12.08 1.24 -1.49
C VAL A 10 13.08 1.80 -2.51
N LYS A 11 13.78 0.95 -3.27
CA LYS A 11 14.69 1.36 -4.34
C LYS A 11 13.99 1.77 -5.63
N ILE A 12 12.71 1.44 -5.78
CA ILE A 12 11.92 1.84 -6.94
C ILE A 12 11.49 3.28 -6.70
N ASP A 13 11.85 4.19 -7.59
CA ASP A 13 11.44 5.59 -7.49
C ASP A 13 9.91 5.71 -7.67
N ALA A 14 9.25 6.35 -6.70
CA ALA A 14 7.80 6.50 -6.67
C ALA A 14 7.37 7.76 -5.91
N GLU A 15 7.97 8.92 -6.20
CA GLU A 15 7.41 10.18 -5.71
C GLU A 15 6.00 10.37 -6.28
N SER A 16 5.12 11.06 -5.52
CA SER A 16 3.74 11.29 -5.93
C SER A 16 3.64 11.79 -7.38
N ASP A 17 2.69 11.27 -8.13
CA ASP A 17 2.48 11.46 -9.57
C ASP A 17 3.52 10.71 -10.47
N HIS A 18 4.40 9.87 -9.90
CA HIS A 18 5.45 9.12 -10.62
C HIS A 18 5.52 7.63 -10.20
N GLU A 19 4.40 7.03 -9.79
CA GLU A 19 4.34 5.68 -9.20
C GLU A 19 4.29 4.53 -10.21
N ALA A 20 4.29 4.81 -11.51
CA ALA A 20 4.03 3.79 -12.54
C ALA A 20 4.92 2.54 -12.43
N GLN A 21 6.22 2.70 -12.09
CA GLN A 21 7.13 1.57 -11.91
C GLN A 21 6.82 0.78 -10.64
N MET A 22 6.48 1.46 -9.55
CA MET A 22 6.08 0.85 -8.30
C MET A 22 4.76 0.08 -8.47
N ALA A 23 3.77 0.70 -9.13
CA ALA A 23 2.49 0.08 -9.43
C ALA A 23 2.67 -1.21 -10.24
N ALA A 24 3.50 -1.19 -11.28
CA ALA A 24 3.82 -2.39 -12.05
C ALA A 24 4.48 -3.48 -11.21
N ALA A 25 5.46 -3.11 -10.37
CA ALA A 25 6.17 -4.06 -9.53
C ALA A 25 5.26 -4.74 -8.50
N VAL A 26 4.39 -3.98 -7.82
CA VAL A 26 3.45 -4.56 -6.83
C VAL A 26 2.35 -5.37 -7.51
N ALA A 27 1.89 -4.96 -8.69
CA ALA A 27 0.93 -5.74 -9.48
C ALA A 27 1.49 -7.12 -9.85
N ASP A 28 2.75 -7.19 -10.28
CA ASP A 28 3.39 -8.46 -10.60
C ASP A 28 3.60 -9.33 -9.35
N LYS A 29 3.94 -8.73 -8.21
CA LYS A 29 4.04 -9.45 -6.94
C LYS A 29 2.68 -10.02 -6.51
N LEU A 30 1.59 -9.26 -6.63
CA LEU A 30 0.23 -9.74 -6.33
C LEU A 30 -0.18 -10.88 -7.27
N ARG A 31 0.09 -10.77 -8.58
CA ARG A 31 -0.14 -11.87 -9.55
C ARG A 31 0.68 -13.12 -9.17
N GLY A 32 1.93 -12.93 -8.76
CA GLY A 32 2.79 -14.02 -8.28
C GLY A 32 2.26 -14.73 -7.04
N ILE A 33 1.47 -14.05 -6.21
CA ILE A 33 0.76 -14.64 -5.06
C ILE A 33 -0.53 -15.36 -5.51
N GLY A 34 -1.03 -15.08 -6.71
CA GLY A 34 -2.23 -15.68 -7.29
C GLY A 34 -3.48 -14.81 -7.17
N LEU A 35 -3.33 -13.49 -7.04
CA LEU A 35 -4.44 -12.56 -7.13
C LEU A 35 -4.75 -12.23 -8.60
N GLU A 36 -6.02 -12.00 -8.89
CA GLU A 36 -6.44 -11.26 -10.07
C GLU A 36 -6.16 -9.78 -9.85
N VAL A 37 -5.44 -9.14 -10.79
CA VAL A 37 -4.96 -7.76 -10.59
C VAL A 37 -5.34 -6.89 -11.77
N GLU A 38 -5.93 -5.74 -11.46
CA GLU A 38 -6.24 -4.68 -12.41
C GLU A 38 -5.65 -3.34 -11.93
N GLN A 39 -5.48 -2.42 -12.85
CA GLN A 39 -5.13 -1.04 -12.59
C GLN A 39 -6.29 -0.16 -13.04
N ASP A 40 -6.68 0.80 -12.21
CA ASP A 40 -7.70 1.77 -12.59
C ASP A 40 -7.11 2.97 -13.36
N ASP A 41 -7.97 3.88 -13.82
CA ASP A 41 -7.57 5.05 -14.60
C ASP A 41 -6.75 6.06 -13.80
N ALA A 42 -6.85 6.03 -12.47
CA ALA A 42 -6.04 6.87 -11.58
C ALA A 42 -4.63 6.30 -11.37
N GLY A 43 -4.44 5.02 -11.66
CA GLY A 43 -3.18 4.31 -11.43
C GLY A 43 -3.20 3.41 -10.19
N ASN A 44 -4.29 3.36 -9.43
CA ASN A 44 -4.41 2.47 -8.28
C ASN A 44 -4.36 1.00 -8.74
N ILE A 45 -3.78 0.15 -7.91
CA ILE A 45 -3.75 -1.30 -8.14
C ILE A 45 -4.81 -1.96 -7.27
N ILE A 46 -5.68 -2.74 -7.90
CA ILE A 46 -6.73 -3.50 -7.22
C ILE A 46 -6.45 -4.99 -7.46
N GLY A 47 -6.16 -5.70 -6.39
CA GLY A 47 -5.93 -7.15 -6.41
C GLY A 47 -7.08 -7.89 -5.73
N ARG A 48 -7.51 -9.03 -6.27
CA ARG A 48 -8.55 -9.88 -5.68
C ARG A 48 -8.06 -11.30 -5.50
N LEU A 49 -8.14 -11.78 -4.26
CA LEU A 49 -7.94 -13.17 -3.91
C LEU A 49 -9.30 -13.78 -3.61
N SER A 50 -9.75 -14.69 -4.47
CA SER A 50 -10.98 -15.41 -4.25
C SER A 50 -10.92 -16.25 -2.96
N ALA A 51 -12.06 -16.41 -2.29
CA ALA A 51 -12.16 -17.36 -1.20
C ALA A 51 -11.74 -18.75 -1.70
N HIS A 52 -11.05 -19.49 -0.85
CA HIS A 52 -10.52 -20.80 -1.23
C HIS A 52 -11.66 -21.73 -1.71
N ASP A 53 -11.45 -22.46 -2.83
CA ASP A 53 -12.42 -23.37 -3.46
C ASP A 53 -12.88 -24.56 -2.58
N SER A 54 -12.51 -24.57 -1.31
CA SER A 54 -12.81 -25.64 -0.34
C SER A 54 -14.27 -25.71 0.13
N GLY A 55 -15.16 -24.89 -0.44
CA GLY A 55 -16.57 -24.87 -0.06
C GLY A 55 -16.83 -24.30 1.35
N CYS A 56 -15.84 -23.67 1.97
CA CYS A 56 -16.03 -23.04 3.26
C CYS A 56 -16.35 -21.55 3.10
N SER A 57 -17.41 -21.08 3.75
CA SER A 57 -17.70 -19.66 3.90
C SER A 57 -16.92 -19.13 5.10
N CYS A 58 -15.85 -18.39 4.83
CA CYS A 58 -14.94 -17.90 5.87
C CYS A 58 -15.21 -16.45 6.28
N GLY A 59 -16.42 -15.99 6.16
CA GLY A 59 -16.81 -14.64 6.52
C GLY A 59 -16.89 -13.68 5.33
N ASP A 60 -17.09 -12.40 5.65
CA ASP A 60 -17.22 -11.34 4.66
C ASP A 60 -15.87 -11.01 4.01
N ALA A 61 -15.93 -10.47 2.80
CA ALA A 61 -14.73 -9.95 2.12
C ALA A 61 -14.08 -8.85 2.94
N ILE A 62 -12.74 -8.83 2.96
CA ILE A 62 -11.95 -7.80 3.63
C ILE A 62 -11.06 -7.07 2.62
N MET A 63 -10.82 -5.79 2.86
CA MET A 63 -9.88 -4.98 2.08
C MET A 63 -8.60 -4.73 2.90
N LEU A 64 -7.46 -4.85 2.25
CA LEU A 64 -6.15 -4.44 2.76
C LEU A 64 -5.65 -3.29 1.89
N CYS A 65 -5.27 -2.17 2.50
CA CYS A 65 -4.91 -0.97 1.77
C CYS A 65 -3.59 -0.39 2.28
N ALA A 66 -2.79 0.14 1.35
CA ALA A 66 -1.56 0.91 1.57
C ALA A 66 -1.37 1.87 0.40
N HIS A 67 -0.55 2.91 0.54
CA HIS A 67 -0.21 3.75 -0.60
C HIS A 67 1.16 3.43 -1.20
N LEU A 68 1.36 3.84 -2.46
CA LEU A 68 2.57 3.52 -3.22
C LEU A 68 3.55 4.68 -3.32
N ASP A 69 3.05 5.90 -3.20
CA ASP A 69 3.85 7.10 -3.35
C ASP A 69 4.60 7.47 -2.07
N ARG A 70 5.47 8.42 -2.24
CA ARG A 70 6.29 9.00 -1.17
C ARG A 70 6.52 10.49 -1.41
N VAL A 71 6.81 11.20 -0.32
CA VAL A 71 7.23 12.60 -0.37
C VAL A 71 8.65 12.75 -0.94
N PRO A 72 8.97 13.91 -1.59
CA PRO A 72 10.35 14.24 -1.94
C PRO A 72 11.16 14.65 -0.68
N PRO A 73 12.50 14.48 -0.69
CA PRO A 73 13.30 13.84 -1.74
C PRO A 73 13.26 12.32 -1.63
N GLY A 74 12.68 11.64 -2.62
CA GLY A 74 12.39 10.21 -2.61
C GLY A 74 12.99 9.42 -3.77
N LYS A 75 13.90 10.02 -4.56
CA LYS A 75 14.55 9.36 -5.70
C LYS A 75 15.93 8.83 -5.34
N GLY A 76 16.27 7.65 -5.86
CA GLY A 76 17.56 7.03 -5.63
C GLY A 76 17.78 6.61 -4.18
N VAL A 77 16.76 6.15 -3.50
CA VAL A 77 16.84 5.68 -2.11
C VAL A 77 17.91 4.61 -1.97
N ASN A 78 18.83 4.80 -1.03
CA ASN A 78 19.88 3.84 -0.68
C ASN A 78 19.63 3.27 0.71
N PRO A 79 18.86 2.16 0.84
CA PRO A 79 18.58 1.58 2.14
C PRO A 79 19.82 0.89 2.72
N ILE A 80 20.15 1.20 3.96
CA ILE A 80 21.21 0.56 4.75
C ILE A 80 20.63 -0.08 6.01
N VAL A 81 21.14 -1.26 6.37
CA VAL A 81 20.75 -1.95 7.61
C VAL A 81 21.86 -1.76 8.63
N ARG A 82 21.54 -1.17 9.78
CA ARG A 82 22.46 -1.00 10.89
C ARG A 82 21.73 -1.29 12.20
N ASP A 83 22.32 -2.12 13.04
CA ASP A 83 21.80 -2.47 14.36
C ASP A 83 20.34 -2.94 14.35
N GLY A 84 19.94 -3.69 13.31
CA GLY A 84 18.58 -4.20 13.15
C GLY A 84 17.56 -3.19 12.66
N VAL A 85 17.98 -1.97 12.32
CA VAL A 85 17.14 -0.89 11.77
C VAL A 85 17.52 -0.59 10.34
N ILE A 86 16.53 -0.33 9.49
CA ILE A 86 16.76 0.11 8.10
C ILE A 86 16.69 1.63 8.06
N HIS A 87 17.70 2.25 7.47
CA HIS A 87 17.83 3.70 7.33
C HIS A 87 17.99 4.08 5.86
N SER A 88 17.70 5.34 5.52
CA SER A 88 18.23 5.93 4.30
C SER A 88 19.74 6.22 4.47
N GLY A 89 20.54 5.75 3.55
CA GLY A 89 22.00 5.97 3.53
C GLY A 89 22.43 7.27 2.85
N GLY A 90 21.49 8.18 2.55
CA GLY A 90 21.72 9.45 1.87
C GLY A 90 20.76 10.53 2.35
N ASP A 91 20.54 11.53 1.49
CA ASP A 91 19.71 12.71 1.80
C ASP A 91 18.24 12.51 1.43
N THR A 92 17.83 11.27 1.13
CA THR A 92 16.44 10.93 0.79
C THR A 92 15.65 10.44 1.99
N VAL A 93 14.32 10.49 1.90
CA VAL A 93 13.46 9.69 2.78
C VAL A 93 13.73 8.20 2.55
N LEU A 94 13.45 7.35 3.54
CA LEU A 94 13.54 5.89 3.38
C LEU A 94 12.35 5.33 2.60
N ALA A 95 11.23 6.04 2.57
CA ALA A 95 9.94 5.58 2.05
C ALA A 95 9.35 4.39 2.83
N ALA A 96 9.60 4.33 4.14
CA ALA A 96 8.93 3.34 4.99
C ALA A 96 7.42 3.58 5.04
N ASP A 97 7.03 4.83 4.98
CA ASP A 97 5.70 5.34 4.72
C ASP A 97 5.47 5.38 3.19
N ASP A 98 4.64 4.53 2.59
CA ASP A 98 3.96 3.38 3.23
C ASP A 98 4.42 2.03 2.64
N ILE A 99 5.66 1.95 2.14
CA ILE A 99 6.23 0.69 1.62
C ILE A 99 6.32 -0.40 2.71
N ALA A 100 6.32 -0.01 3.98
CA ALA A 100 6.24 -0.98 5.07
C ALA A 100 4.87 -1.67 5.09
N GLY A 101 3.78 -0.91 4.92
CA GLY A 101 2.42 -1.45 4.79
C GLY A 101 2.26 -2.32 3.55
N VAL A 102 2.75 -1.86 2.39
CA VAL A 102 2.77 -2.65 1.15
C VAL A 102 3.47 -3.99 1.37
N THR A 103 4.66 -3.96 1.98
CA THR A 103 5.45 -5.18 2.25
C THR A 103 4.74 -6.10 3.23
N ALA A 104 4.12 -5.55 4.28
CA ALA A 104 3.37 -6.33 5.26
C ALA A 104 2.17 -7.05 4.62
N ILE A 105 1.43 -6.36 3.75
CA ILE A 105 0.31 -6.95 3.00
C ILE A 105 0.80 -8.10 2.11
N LEU A 106 1.83 -7.88 1.31
CA LEU A 106 2.39 -8.90 0.41
C LEU A 106 2.88 -10.14 1.18
N ALA A 107 3.59 -9.94 2.29
CA ALA A 107 4.08 -11.03 3.14
C ALA A 107 2.93 -11.78 3.81
N GLY A 108 1.96 -11.05 4.37
CA GLY A 108 0.78 -11.62 5.01
C GLY A 108 -0.05 -12.48 4.06
N LEU A 109 -0.26 -12.03 2.82
CA LEU A 109 -0.95 -12.80 1.79
C LEU A 109 -0.24 -14.10 1.45
N ARG A 110 1.10 -14.08 1.29
CA ARG A 110 1.86 -15.32 1.04
C ARG A 110 1.76 -16.29 2.20
N MET A 111 1.87 -15.79 3.44
CA MET A 111 1.72 -16.63 4.63
C MET A 111 0.30 -17.22 4.71
N ALA A 112 -0.72 -16.42 4.47
CA ALA A 112 -2.11 -16.88 4.48
C ALA A 112 -2.34 -17.97 3.43
N ARG A 113 -1.86 -17.77 2.19
CA ARG A 113 -1.96 -18.76 1.10
C ARG A 113 -1.31 -20.10 1.41
N THR A 114 -0.21 -20.07 2.15
CA THR A 114 0.54 -21.29 2.51
C THR A 114 0.08 -21.92 3.83
N SER A 115 -0.80 -21.28 4.58
CA SER A 115 -1.24 -21.74 5.90
C SER A 115 -2.16 -22.98 5.85
N GLY A 116 -2.78 -23.26 4.71
CA GLY A 116 -3.83 -24.27 4.58
C GLY A 116 -5.16 -23.92 5.28
N GLN A 117 -5.26 -22.71 5.79
CA GLN A 117 -6.51 -22.23 6.44
C GLN A 117 -7.49 -21.73 5.36
N CYS A 118 -8.76 -21.77 5.73
CA CYS A 118 -9.80 -21.13 4.94
C CYS A 118 -9.64 -19.61 5.02
N LEU A 119 -9.60 -18.96 3.86
CA LEU A 119 -9.48 -17.52 3.78
C LEU A 119 -10.79 -16.91 3.26
N PRO A 120 -11.21 -15.76 3.79
CA PRO A 120 -12.26 -14.98 3.15
C PRO A 120 -11.78 -14.47 1.79
N GLN A 121 -12.68 -13.90 1.01
CA GLN A 121 -12.26 -13.08 -0.11
C GLN A 121 -11.43 -11.90 0.40
N VAL A 122 -10.27 -11.68 -0.20
CA VAL A 122 -9.41 -10.55 0.14
C VAL A 122 -9.28 -9.63 -1.06
N GLU A 123 -9.53 -8.35 -0.84
CA GLU A 123 -9.25 -7.28 -1.80
C GLU A 123 -8.05 -6.49 -1.32
N VAL A 124 -7.11 -6.25 -2.21
CA VAL A 124 -5.95 -5.39 -1.96
C VAL A 124 -6.14 -4.13 -2.77
N VAL A 125 -6.00 -2.98 -2.15
CA VAL A 125 -6.03 -1.69 -2.83
C VAL A 125 -4.73 -0.97 -2.52
N PHE A 126 -3.87 -0.82 -3.52
CA PHE A 126 -2.70 0.04 -3.42
C PHE A 126 -2.98 1.35 -4.14
N THR A 127 -3.03 2.45 -3.40
CA THR A 127 -3.38 3.76 -3.92
C THR A 127 -2.16 4.54 -4.37
N VAL A 128 -2.37 5.49 -5.29
CA VAL A 128 -1.37 6.45 -5.75
C VAL A 128 -1.66 7.84 -5.21
N SER A 129 -0.62 8.69 -5.12
CA SER A 129 -0.72 10.11 -4.77
C SER A 129 -1.52 10.36 -3.48
N GLU A 130 -1.29 9.55 -2.47
CA GLU A 130 -1.83 9.71 -1.11
C GLU A 130 -1.33 11.01 -0.52
N GLU A 131 -0.02 11.25 -0.58
CA GLU A 131 0.73 12.41 -0.06
C GLU A 131 0.34 13.75 -0.72
N ARG A 132 -0.41 13.67 -1.80
CA ARG A 132 -1.03 14.82 -2.49
C ARG A 132 -2.51 15.00 -2.12
N GLY A 133 -2.90 14.51 -0.94
CA GLY A 133 -4.25 14.63 -0.40
C GLY A 133 -5.20 13.55 -0.89
N LEU A 134 -4.77 12.28 -0.83
CA LEU A 134 -5.59 11.10 -1.10
C LEU A 134 -6.14 11.06 -2.55
N ARG A 135 -5.35 11.51 -3.55
CA ARG A 135 -5.88 11.66 -4.92
C ARG A 135 -6.33 10.34 -5.51
N GLY A 136 -5.52 9.29 -5.42
CA GLY A 136 -5.88 7.96 -5.92
C GLY A 136 -7.12 7.41 -5.22
N ALA A 137 -7.17 7.48 -3.91
CA ALA A 137 -8.31 7.01 -3.12
C ALA A 137 -9.60 7.77 -3.47
N LYS A 138 -9.53 9.09 -3.71
CA LYS A 138 -10.69 9.91 -4.12
C LYS A 138 -11.23 9.58 -5.51
N GLN A 139 -10.41 8.99 -6.38
CA GLN A 139 -10.78 8.60 -7.74
C GLN A 139 -11.17 7.13 -7.84
N LEU A 140 -10.96 6.35 -6.78
CA LEU A 140 -11.31 4.95 -6.74
C LEU A 140 -12.83 4.74 -6.88
N ASP A 141 -13.22 3.86 -7.79
CA ASP A 141 -14.62 3.43 -7.90
C ASP A 141 -14.92 2.36 -6.83
N TYR A 142 -15.44 2.81 -5.71
CA TYR A 142 -15.79 1.95 -4.57
C TYR A 142 -16.88 0.91 -4.89
N SER A 143 -17.67 1.11 -5.96
CA SER A 143 -18.68 0.13 -6.38
C SER A 143 -18.06 -1.17 -6.89
N ARG A 144 -16.76 -1.15 -7.23
CA ARG A 144 -15.99 -2.31 -7.67
C ARG A 144 -15.47 -3.17 -6.51
N LEU A 145 -15.62 -2.72 -5.27
CA LEU A 145 -15.19 -3.43 -4.08
C LEU A 145 -16.37 -4.18 -3.46
N ALA A 146 -16.16 -5.45 -3.13
CA ALA A 146 -17.15 -6.29 -2.43
C ALA A 146 -17.02 -6.15 -0.91
N SER A 147 -15.82 -5.82 -0.41
CA SER A 147 -15.52 -5.69 1.01
C SER A 147 -16.23 -4.47 1.62
N ARG A 148 -16.74 -4.67 2.84
CA ARG A 148 -17.37 -3.62 3.66
C ARG A 148 -16.53 -3.21 4.86
N MET A 149 -15.42 -3.92 5.07
CA MET A 149 -14.45 -3.67 6.12
C MET A 149 -13.05 -3.66 5.49
N GLY A 150 -12.25 -2.67 5.86
CA GLY A 150 -10.88 -2.52 5.37
C GLY A 150 -9.91 -2.23 6.49
N TYR A 151 -8.67 -2.65 6.27
CA TYR A 151 -7.51 -2.34 7.10
C TYR A 151 -6.54 -1.51 6.25
N ILE A 152 -6.23 -0.31 6.72
CA ILE A 152 -5.27 0.60 6.10
C ILE A 152 -3.98 0.49 6.91
N PHE A 153 -2.87 0.15 6.26
CA PHE A 153 -1.58 -0.14 6.89
C PHE A 153 -0.67 1.09 6.90
N ASP A 154 -1.22 2.22 7.22
CA ASP A 154 -0.56 3.53 7.16
C ASP A 154 -0.61 4.19 8.54
N ALA A 155 0.13 3.61 9.49
CA ALA A 155 0.24 4.14 10.84
C ALA A 155 1.61 3.79 11.48
N ALA A 156 2.21 4.78 12.16
CA ALA A 156 3.51 4.64 12.81
C ALA A 156 3.41 4.18 14.28
N ASP A 157 2.25 3.80 14.75
CA ASP A 157 2.01 3.34 16.12
C ASP A 157 2.62 1.95 16.37
N PRO A 158 2.76 1.54 17.65
CA PRO A 158 3.21 0.18 17.96
C PRO A 158 2.34 -0.88 17.30
N VAL A 159 2.98 -1.96 16.82
CA VAL A 159 2.29 -3.08 16.15
C VAL A 159 1.15 -3.61 17.02
N GLY A 160 -0.04 -3.71 16.42
CA GLY A 160 -1.27 -4.12 17.10
C GLY A 160 -2.19 -2.97 17.52
N THR A 161 -1.74 -1.72 17.36
CA THR A 161 -2.61 -0.55 17.52
C THR A 161 -3.64 -0.51 16.39
N VAL A 162 -4.89 -0.18 16.74
CA VAL A 162 -5.98 0.01 15.78
C VAL A 162 -6.54 1.41 15.95
N ILE A 163 -6.47 2.22 14.89
CA ILE A 163 -7.01 3.57 14.83
C ILE A 163 -8.41 3.49 14.21
N LEU A 164 -9.44 3.85 14.98
CA LEU A 164 -10.84 3.71 14.57
C LEU A 164 -11.43 5.01 14.00
N SER A 165 -10.73 6.13 14.12
CA SER A 165 -11.17 7.43 13.59
C SER A 165 -9.98 8.31 13.28
N SER A 166 -10.12 9.15 12.27
CA SER A 166 -9.12 10.15 11.91
C SER A 166 -9.76 11.54 11.82
N PRO A 167 -8.99 12.62 12.07
CA PRO A 167 -9.47 13.98 11.88
C PRO A 167 -9.62 14.30 10.38
N THR A 168 -10.41 15.33 10.09
CA THR A 168 -10.45 15.92 8.74
C THR A 168 -9.17 16.72 8.51
N HIS A 169 -8.49 16.46 7.39
CA HIS A 169 -7.38 17.27 6.92
C HIS A 169 -7.89 18.25 5.83
N MET A 170 -7.56 19.53 5.96
CA MET A 170 -7.84 20.55 4.95
C MET A 170 -6.61 21.40 4.70
N GLY A 171 -6.28 21.61 3.41
CA GLY A 171 -5.27 22.57 2.97
C GLY A 171 -5.92 23.88 2.56
N LEU A 172 -5.33 25.02 2.91
CA LEU A 172 -5.72 26.35 2.45
C LEU A 172 -4.50 27.03 1.83
N GLU A 173 -4.64 27.43 0.57
CA GLU A 173 -3.65 28.26 -0.14
C GLU A 173 -4.24 29.65 -0.35
N VAL A 174 -3.49 30.68 0.06
CA VAL A 174 -3.92 32.08 -0.08
C VAL A 174 -2.85 32.86 -0.82
N GLU A 175 -3.19 33.39 -1.99
CA GLU A 175 -2.33 34.30 -2.74
C GLU A 175 -2.81 35.74 -2.52
N ILE A 176 -1.91 36.60 -2.04
CA ILE A 176 -2.18 38.03 -1.82
C ILE A 176 -1.33 38.84 -2.78
N THR A 177 -1.99 39.47 -3.76
CA THR A 177 -1.39 40.45 -4.66
C THR A 177 -1.72 41.86 -4.21
N GLY A 178 -0.70 42.64 -3.88
CA GLY A 178 -0.82 44.04 -3.46
C GLY A 178 -0.19 45.00 -4.45
N ARG A 179 -0.61 46.27 -4.45
CA ARG A 179 0.05 47.41 -5.06
C ARG A 179 0.53 48.38 -3.99
#